data_6c24a35f561b324e19f55efd0fecc7d9
#
_entry.id   6c24a35f561b324e19f55efd0fecc7d9
#
_cell.length_a   1.000
_cell.length_b   1.000
_cell.length_c   1.000
_cell.angle_alpha   90.00
_cell.angle_beta   90.00
_cell.angle_gamma   90.00
#
_symmetry.space_group_name_H-M   'P 1'
#
loop_
_entity.id
_entity.type
_entity.pdbx_description
1 polymer ?
#
loop_
_entity_poly.entity_id
_entity_poly.type
_entity_poly.pdbx_seq_one_letter_code
_entity_poly.pdbx_strand_id
1 'polypeptide(L)'
;MCIRDRPVSHLKISDTTNNHCYKTKDCCNVKSAAHETCYKHQVLETTKLVVEKLNIGEDKYSNSFQSRLPNEPWLKPYTDSELVRLAKAGKKRLVIVTPAFVTDCLETLEEIAMEGKEEFIEAGGEEYSYVPCLNDDENWAKLISDWTKDYLKLN
;
A
#
# COMPACT_ATOMS: atom_id res chain seq x y z
N MET A 1 -1.31 1.66 16.58
CA MET A 1 -0.34 0.59 16.19
C MET A 1 -0.01 0.82 14.72
N CYS A 2 1.15 1.36 14.43
CA CYS A 2 1.57 1.61 13.05
C CYS A 2 1.75 0.27 12.35
N ILE A 3 1.05 0.08 11.25
CA ILE A 3 1.18 -1.14 10.44
C ILE A 3 2.41 -0.93 9.57
N ARG A 4 3.55 -1.40 10.07
CA ARG A 4 4.75 -1.54 9.25
C ARG A 4 4.48 -2.57 8.17
N ASP A 5 5.10 -2.37 7.02
CA ASP A 5 5.11 -3.38 5.96
C ASP A 5 5.62 -4.73 6.46
N ARG A 6 5.38 -5.77 5.68
CA ARG A 6 5.65 -7.13 6.13
C ARG A 6 6.93 -7.70 5.52
N PRO A 7 7.72 -8.41 6.36
CA PRO A 7 8.76 -9.28 5.83
C PRO A 7 8.18 -10.34 4.88
N VAL A 8 8.95 -10.72 3.88
CA VAL A 8 8.57 -11.79 2.95
C VAL A 8 8.31 -13.12 3.67
N SER A 9 9.01 -13.38 4.78
CA SER A 9 8.80 -14.54 5.65
C SER A 9 7.37 -14.64 6.16
N HIS A 10 6.76 -13.50 6.58
CA HIS A 10 5.39 -13.48 7.08
C HIS A 10 4.36 -13.83 6.00
N LEU A 11 4.59 -13.44 4.75
CA LEU A 11 3.70 -13.82 3.64
C LEU A 11 3.75 -15.32 3.35
N LYS A 12 4.92 -15.93 3.50
CA LYS A 12 5.06 -17.39 3.36
C LYS A 12 4.37 -18.14 4.50
N ILE A 13 4.43 -17.61 5.73
CA ILE A 13 3.76 -18.19 6.90
C ILE A 13 2.23 -18.06 6.78
N SER A 14 1.73 -16.93 6.24
CA SER A 14 0.30 -16.73 6.04
C SER A 14 -0.30 -17.47 4.85
N ASP A 15 0.52 -18.14 4.04
CA ASP A 15 0.06 -18.97 2.92
C ASP A 15 -0.59 -20.26 3.40
N THR A 16 -1.92 -20.28 3.42
CA THR A 16 -2.71 -21.44 3.86
C THR A 16 -2.50 -22.68 2.98
N THR A 17 -2.00 -22.49 1.75
CA THR A 17 -1.70 -23.62 0.83
C THR A 17 -0.29 -24.17 1.01
N ASN A 18 0.59 -23.45 1.72
CA ASN A 18 2.01 -23.77 1.92
C ASN A 18 2.82 -23.91 0.62
N ASN A 19 2.23 -23.60 -0.53
CA ASN A 19 2.86 -23.85 -1.83
C ASN A 19 2.60 -22.78 -2.89
N HIS A 20 2.16 -21.58 -2.53
CA HIS A 20 1.80 -20.54 -3.48
C HIS A 20 2.66 -19.28 -3.36
N CYS A 21 2.70 -18.66 -2.16
CA CYS A 21 3.36 -17.38 -1.97
C CYS A 21 4.87 -17.45 -2.21
N TYR A 22 5.37 -16.60 -3.12
CA TYR A 22 6.78 -16.54 -3.52
C TYR A 22 7.37 -17.83 -4.11
N LYS A 23 6.52 -18.76 -4.59
CA LYS A 23 6.98 -19.90 -5.39
C LYS A 23 7.24 -19.49 -6.84
N THR A 24 6.45 -18.55 -7.34
CA THR A 24 6.66 -17.90 -8.64
C THR A 24 6.71 -16.38 -8.47
N LYS A 25 7.28 -15.66 -9.44
CA LYS A 25 7.31 -14.18 -9.43
C LYS A 25 5.91 -13.59 -9.51
N ASP A 26 4.98 -14.26 -10.17
CA ASP A 26 3.63 -13.79 -10.48
C ASP A 26 2.56 -14.41 -9.58
N CYS A 27 2.92 -14.89 -8.40
CA CYS A 27 1.98 -15.57 -7.51
C CYS A 27 0.71 -14.76 -7.19
N CYS A 28 0.79 -13.42 -7.16
CA CYS A 28 -0.37 -12.57 -6.93
C CYS A 28 -1.36 -12.54 -8.12
N ASN A 29 -0.92 -12.90 -9.33
CA ASN A 29 -1.74 -12.91 -10.55
C ASN A 29 -2.34 -14.30 -10.84
N VAL A 30 -1.89 -15.33 -10.14
CA VAL A 30 -2.38 -16.71 -10.31
C VAL A 30 -3.36 -17.02 -9.18
N LYS A 31 -4.63 -17.27 -9.53
CA LYS A 31 -5.70 -17.53 -8.56
C LYS A 31 -5.34 -18.64 -7.55
N SER A 32 -5.48 -18.35 -6.27
CA SER A 32 -5.15 -19.26 -5.17
C SER A 32 -5.96 -18.93 -3.92
N ALA A 33 -6.25 -19.93 -3.10
CA ALA A 33 -6.81 -19.75 -1.76
C ALA A 33 -5.87 -18.94 -0.83
N ALA A 34 -4.54 -18.95 -1.09
CA ALA A 34 -3.59 -18.13 -0.35
C ALA A 34 -3.89 -16.62 -0.42
N HIS A 35 -4.63 -16.17 -1.43
CA HIS A 35 -4.98 -14.76 -1.59
C HIS A 35 -5.89 -14.22 -0.47
N GLU A 36 -6.67 -15.04 0.18
CA GLU A 36 -7.55 -14.66 1.30
C GLU A 36 -6.75 -14.09 2.48
N THR A 37 -5.52 -14.56 2.67
CA THR A 37 -4.63 -14.16 3.77
C THR A 37 -3.37 -13.43 3.32
N CYS A 38 -3.14 -13.31 2.00
CA CYS A 38 -1.95 -12.68 1.45
C CYS A 38 -2.05 -11.15 1.45
N TYR A 39 -1.37 -10.49 2.39
CA TYR A 39 -1.30 -9.03 2.47
C TYR A 39 -0.89 -8.37 1.14
N LYS A 40 0.15 -8.88 0.46
CA LYS A 40 0.59 -8.31 -0.81
C LYS A 40 -0.50 -8.34 -1.87
N HIS A 41 -1.21 -9.47 -2.00
CA HIS A 41 -2.32 -9.58 -2.95
C HIS A 41 -3.43 -8.58 -2.61
N GLN A 42 -3.83 -8.48 -1.34
CA GLN A 42 -4.87 -7.55 -0.90
C GLN A 42 -4.52 -6.09 -1.19
N VAL A 43 -3.26 -5.69 -0.98
CA VAL A 43 -2.77 -4.35 -1.33
C VAL A 43 -2.87 -4.10 -2.84
N LEU A 44 -2.44 -5.05 -3.68
CA LEU A 44 -2.51 -4.93 -5.13
C LEU A 44 -3.95 -4.85 -5.63
N GLU A 45 -4.86 -5.66 -5.10
CA GLU A 45 -6.28 -5.63 -5.45
C GLU A 45 -6.94 -4.32 -5.01
N THR A 46 -6.62 -3.81 -3.82
CA THR A 46 -7.09 -2.50 -3.37
C THR A 46 -6.66 -1.40 -4.34
N THR A 47 -5.39 -1.39 -4.74
CA THR A 47 -4.90 -0.43 -5.73
C THR A 47 -5.64 -0.55 -7.05
N LYS A 48 -5.80 -1.77 -7.56
CA LYS A 48 -6.53 -2.04 -8.80
C LYS A 48 -7.95 -1.49 -8.76
N LEU A 49 -8.70 -1.78 -7.70
CA LEU A 49 -10.07 -1.28 -7.53
C LEU A 49 -10.14 0.25 -7.47
N VAL A 50 -9.16 0.90 -6.84
CA VAL A 50 -9.09 2.37 -6.76
C VAL A 50 -8.81 2.97 -8.14
N VAL A 51 -7.78 2.48 -8.85
CA VAL A 51 -7.40 3.04 -10.16
C VAL A 51 -8.46 2.78 -11.23
N GLU A 52 -9.16 1.64 -11.18
CA GLU A 52 -10.31 1.36 -12.04
C GLU A 52 -11.43 2.39 -11.82
N LYS A 53 -11.78 2.69 -10.55
CA LYS A 53 -12.80 3.70 -10.22
C LYS A 53 -12.41 5.12 -10.65
N LEU A 54 -11.13 5.42 -10.66
CA LEU A 54 -10.58 6.71 -11.07
C LEU A 54 -10.26 6.79 -12.57
N ASN A 55 -10.43 5.70 -13.33
CA ASN A 55 -10.03 5.58 -14.74
C ASN A 55 -8.55 5.95 -14.97
N ILE A 56 -7.66 5.50 -14.09
CA ILE A 56 -6.22 5.72 -14.19
C ILE A 56 -5.59 4.57 -14.98
N GLY A 57 -4.86 4.92 -16.05
CA GLY A 57 -4.15 3.93 -16.88
C GLY A 57 -2.97 3.28 -16.14
N GLU A 58 -2.61 2.05 -16.54
CA GLU A 58 -1.56 1.25 -15.89
C GLU A 58 -0.18 1.91 -15.88
N ASP A 59 0.10 2.78 -16.84
CA ASP A 59 1.36 3.54 -16.96
C ASP A 59 1.45 4.74 -16.00
N LYS A 60 0.36 5.05 -15.28
CA LYS A 60 0.21 6.24 -14.43
C LYS A 60 0.23 5.96 -12.94
N TYR A 61 0.37 4.72 -12.53
CA TYR A 61 0.48 4.38 -11.12
C TYR A 61 1.50 3.28 -10.87
N SER A 62 1.97 3.20 -9.65
CA SER A 62 2.79 2.09 -9.16
C SER A 62 2.49 1.82 -7.68
N ASN A 63 2.86 0.64 -7.21
CA ASN A 63 2.77 0.27 -5.80
C ASN A 63 4.16 0.30 -5.19
N SER A 64 4.26 0.79 -3.97
CA SER A 64 5.47 0.71 -3.16
C SER A 64 5.13 0.34 -1.73
N PHE A 65 6.14 -0.02 -0.97
CA PHE A 65 5.99 -0.52 0.39
C PHE A 65 6.89 0.28 1.32
N GLN A 66 6.28 0.77 2.40
CA GLN A 66 6.95 1.61 3.39
C GLN A 66 7.59 0.77 4.49
N SER A 67 8.68 1.27 5.05
CA SER A 67 9.44 0.69 6.15
C SER A 67 10.14 -0.64 5.83
N ARG A 68 11.30 -0.83 6.41
CA ARG A 68 12.06 -2.09 6.39
C ARG A 68 12.97 -2.17 7.60
N LEU A 69 13.22 -3.38 8.06
CA LEU A 69 14.24 -3.66 9.07
C LEU A 69 15.42 -4.41 8.43
N PRO A 70 16.66 -4.23 8.89
CA PRO A 70 17.85 -4.69 8.20
C PRO A 70 18.06 -6.21 8.18
N ASN A 71 17.33 -6.98 9.00
CA ASN A 71 17.67 -8.38 9.26
C ASN A 71 16.98 -9.40 8.35
N GLU A 72 16.03 -8.99 7.51
CA GLU A 72 15.33 -9.90 6.59
C GLU A 72 14.76 -9.17 5.35
N PRO A 73 14.46 -9.89 4.26
CA PRO A 73 13.85 -9.30 3.08
C PRO A 73 12.42 -8.81 3.35
N TRP A 74 12.15 -7.57 2.98
CA TRP A 74 10.83 -6.93 3.04
C TRP A 74 10.21 -6.80 1.65
N LEU A 75 8.91 -6.50 1.60
CA LEU A 75 8.21 -6.25 0.34
C LEU A 75 8.87 -5.12 -0.45
N LYS A 76 8.87 -5.28 -1.77
CA LYS A 76 9.45 -4.32 -2.73
C LYS A 76 8.43 -3.96 -3.81
N PRO A 77 8.63 -2.79 -4.49
CA PRO A 77 9.69 -1.78 -4.30
C PRO A 77 9.52 -1.01 -3.00
N TYR A 78 10.63 -0.50 -2.45
CA TYR A 78 10.58 0.39 -1.29
C TYR A 78 10.16 1.79 -1.70
N THR A 79 9.39 2.50 -0.87
CA THR A 79 8.81 3.80 -1.19
C THR A 79 9.88 4.84 -1.48
N ASP A 80 10.90 4.97 -0.62
CA ASP A 80 12.05 5.86 -0.81
C ASP A 80 12.70 5.69 -2.21
N SER A 81 13.05 4.46 -2.52
CA SER A 81 13.70 4.12 -3.79
C SER A 81 12.78 4.35 -5.00
N GLU A 82 11.48 4.11 -4.85
CA GLU A 82 10.50 4.31 -5.91
C GLU A 82 10.26 5.79 -6.20
N LEU A 83 10.22 6.65 -5.19
CA LEU A 83 10.11 8.10 -5.33
C LEU A 83 11.26 8.65 -6.17
N VAL A 84 12.49 8.29 -5.81
CA VAL A 84 13.70 8.69 -6.56
C VAL A 84 13.68 8.15 -7.99
N ARG A 85 13.28 6.89 -8.17
CA ARG A 85 13.16 6.27 -9.51
C ARG A 85 12.17 7.01 -10.40
N LEU A 86 11.00 7.36 -9.88
CA LEU A 86 9.96 8.06 -10.62
C LEU A 86 10.42 9.47 -11.04
N ALA A 87 11.01 10.23 -10.13
CA ALA A 87 11.56 11.56 -10.43
C ALA A 87 12.64 11.48 -11.52
N LYS A 88 13.60 10.56 -11.39
CA LYS A 88 14.65 10.32 -12.40
C LYS A 88 14.12 9.83 -13.75
N ALA A 89 12.97 9.15 -13.76
CA ALA A 89 12.26 8.76 -14.99
C ALA A 89 11.46 9.93 -15.62
N GLY A 90 11.60 11.15 -15.10
CA GLY A 90 10.97 12.37 -15.63
C GLY A 90 9.53 12.59 -15.16
N LYS A 91 9.06 11.85 -14.16
CA LYS A 91 7.76 12.13 -13.55
C LYS A 91 7.88 13.38 -12.68
N LYS A 92 7.18 14.45 -13.06
CA LYS A 92 7.29 15.78 -12.44
C LYS A 92 6.27 15.98 -11.32
N ARG A 93 5.13 15.31 -11.41
CA ARG A 93 4.04 15.43 -10.44
C ARG A 93 3.68 14.07 -9.90
N LEU A 94 3.56 13.96 -8.59
CA LEU A 94 3.21 12.73 -7.89
C LEU A 94 2.10 12.98 -6.88
N VAL A 95 1.12 12.08 -6.87
CA VAL A 95 0.14 11.95 -5.79
C VAL A 95 0.40 10.61 -5.11
N ILE A 96 0.57 10.62 -3.80
CA ILE A 96 0.75 9.42 -3.00
C ILE A 96 -0.45 9.19 -2.09
N VAL A 97 -0.89 7.95 -2.04
CA VAL A 97 -1.97 7.48 -1.15
C VAL A 97 -1.48 6.26 -0.37
N THR A 98 -1.94 6.12 0.85
CA THR A 98 -1.50 5.07 1.79
C THR A 98 -2.66 4.20 2.25
N PRO A 99 -3.33 3.43 1.37
CA PRO A 99 -4.58 2.75 1.71
C PRO A 99 -4.42 1.63 2.77
N ALA A 100 -3.20 1.21 3.06
CA ALA A 100 -2.92 0.27 4.14
C ALA A 100 -2.88 0.94 5.54
N PHE A 101 -2.88 2.28 5.59
CA PHE A 101 -2.98 3.07 6.81
C PHE A 101 -4.37 3.69 6.90
N VAL A 102 -5.13 3.32 7.93
CA VAL A 102 -6.47 3.86 8.15
C VAL A 102 -6.41 5.23 8.81
N THR A 103 -5.47 5.40 9.74
CA THR A 103 -5.25 6.63 10.50
C THR A 103 -3.84 7.12 10.27
N ASP A 104 -3.66 8.43 10.11
CA ASP A 104 -2.35 9.04 10.02
C ASP A 104 -1.51 8.74 11.27
N CYS A 105 -0.25 8.47 11.04
CA CYS A 105 0.72 8.14 12.06
C CYS A 105 2.08 8.74 11.68
N LEU A 106 3.10 8.51 12.49
CA LEU A 106 4.43 9.06 12.25
C LEU A 106 4.97 8.66 10.86
N GLU A 107 4.77 7.40 10.47
CA GLU A 107 5.21 6.91 9.16
C GLU A 107 4.51 7.63 7.99
N THR A 108 3.24 7.98 8.12
CA THR A 108 2.52 8.68 7.05
C THR A 108 2.83 10.17 7.02
N LEU A 109 2.95 10.82 8.18
CA LEU A 109 3.14 12.25 8.27
C LEU A 109 4.61 12.66 8.11
N GLU A 110 5.55 11.93 8.68
CA GLU A 110 6.98 12.22 8.60
C GLU A 110 7.61 11.52 7.39
N GLU A 111 7.66 10.19 7.38
CA GLU A 111 8.42 9.46 6.35
C GLU A 111 7.81 9.60 4.94
N ILE A 112 6.47 9.61 4.82
CA ILE A 112 5.82 9.68 3.50
C ILE A 112 5.52 11.12 3.09
N ALA A 113 4.86 11.91 3.96
CA ALA A 113 4.40 13.24 3.56
C ALA A 113 5.52 14.29 3.58
N MET A 114 6.48 14.21 4.51
CA MET A 114 7.58 15.18 4.61
C MET A 114 8.84 14.68 3.91
N GLU A 115 9.49 13.64 4.42
CA GLU A 115 10.74 13.11 3.85
C GLU A 115 10.57 12.64 2.41
N GLY A 116 9.50 11.88 2.13
CA GLY A 116 9.20 11.42 0.76
C GLY A 116 9.01 12.56 -0.23
N LYS A 117 8.44 13.70 0.21
CA LYS A 117 8.35 14.91 -0.61
C LYS A 117 9.73 15.48 -0.88
N GLU A 118 10.57 15.61 0.13
CA GLU A 118 11.93 16.13 -0.01
C GLU A 118 12.74 15.27 -0.99
N GLU A 119 12.74 13.95 -0.80
CA GLU A 119 13.43 13.00 -1.68
C GLU A 119 12.95 13.08 -3.15
N PHE A 120 11.64 13.18 -3.36
CA PHE A 120 11.08 13.27 -4.70
C PHE A 120 11.48 14.58 -5.40
N ILE A 121 11.40 15.71 -4.70
CA ILE A 121 11.76 17.05 -5.23
C ILE A 121 13.28 17.12 -5.50
N GLU A 122 14.11 16.68 -4.57
CA GLU A 122 15.57 16.65 -4.73
C GLU A 122 16.00 15.75 -5.91
N ALA A 123 15.28 14.68 -6.16
CA ALA A 123 15.54 13.79 -7.31
C ALA A 123 15.07 14.36 -8.65
N GLY A 124 14.44 15.55 -8.69
CA GLY A 124 14.01 16.25 -9.89
C GLY A 124 12.52 16.28 -10.14
N GLY A 125 11.71 15.89 -9.16
CA GLY A 125 10.26 16.13 -9.13
C GLY A 125 9.94 17.60 -8.94
N GLU A 126 8.70 18.01 -9.18
CA GLU A 126 8.26 19.40 -9.08
C GLU A 126 7.05 19.59 -8.15
N GLU A 127 6.15 18.60 -8.12
CA GLU A 127 4.94 18.65 -7.30
C GLU A 127 4.71 17.30 -6.62
N TYR A 128 4.50 17.32 -5.30
CA TYR A 128 4.22 16.14 -4.50
C TYR A 128 3.00 16.41 -3.63
N SER A 129 1.98 15.58 -3.77
CA SER A 129 0.75 15.66 -3.00
C SER A 129 0.53 14.37 -2.20
N TYR A 130 0.39 14.50 -0.90
CA TYR A 130 -0.01 13.41 -0.01
C TYR A 130 -1.52 13.46 0.24
N VAL A 131 -2.20 12.34 0.04
CA VAL A 131 -3.62 12.20 0.40
C VAL A 131 -3.71 11.70 1.84
N PRO A 132 -4.30 12.45 2.76
CA PRO A 132 -4.44 12.01 4.16
C PRO A 132 -5.14 10.65 4.28
N CYS A 133 -4.84 9.93 5.34
CA CYS A 133 -5.55 8.71 5.69
C CYS A 133 -7.03 9.01 6.01
N LEU A 134 -7.84 7.97 6.15
CA LEU A 134 -9.28 8.13 6.41
C LEU A 134 -9.57 8.84 7.75
N ASN A 135 -8.70 8.64 8.74
CA ASN A 135 -8.80 9.29 10.04
C ASN A 135 -10.22 9.18 10.65
N ASP A 136 -10.90 10.32 10.82
CA ASP A 136 -12.25 10.47 11.37
C ASP A 136 -13.33 10.69 10.29
N ASP A 137 -13.09 10.29 9.04
CA ASP A 137 -14.05 10.42 7.95
C ASP A 137 -15.38 9.73 8.28
N GLU A 138 -16.48 10.47 8.11
CA GLU A 138 -17.82 10.01 8.47
C GLU A 138 -18.27 8.78 7.66
N ASN A 139 -17.86 8.67 6.39
CA ASN A 139 -18.21 7.51 5.56
C ASN A 139 -17.46 6.26 6.02
N TRP A 140 -16.21 6.44 6.47
CA TRP A 140 -15.43 5.38 7.08
C TRP A 140 -16.06 4.90 8.40
N ALA A 141 -16.41 5.83 9.28
CA ALA A 141 -17.09 5.52 10.54
C ALA A 141 -18.43 4.81 10.30
N LYS A 142 -19.20 5.28 9.30
CA LYS A 142 -20.45 4.63 8.88
C LYS A 142 -20.21 3.20 8.37
N LEU A 143 -19.21 3.00 7.52
CA LEU A 143 -18.89 1.68 6.96
C LEU A 143 -18.55 0.67 8.08
N ILE A 144 -17.71 1.07 9.04
CA ILE A 144 -17.39 0.23 10.21
C ILE A 144 -18.65 -0.08 11.03
N SER A 145 -19.49 0.93 11.26
CA SER A 145 -20.75 0.73 11.98
C SER A 145 -21.66 -0.28 11.29
N ASP A 146 -21.82 -0.16 9.97
CA ASP A 146 -22.65 -1.07 9.17
C ASP A 146 -22.09 -2.51 9.22
N TRP A 147 -20.80 -2.70 9.01
CA TRP A 147 -20.15 -4.02 9.16
C TRP A 147 -20.31 -4.61 10.56
N THR A 148 -20.22 -3.77 11.58
CA THR A 148 -20.40 -4.23 12.96
C THR A 148 -21.84 -4.70 13.22
N LYS A 149 -22.83 -3.95 12.72
CA LYS A 149 -24.25 -4.36 12.80
C LYS A 149 -24.50 -5.68 12.09
N ASP A 150 -23.99 -5.80 10.87
CA ASP A 150 -24.14 -7.04 10.07
C ASP A 150 -23.51 -8.24 10.81
N TYR A 151 -22.31 -8.07 11.35
CA TYR A 151 -21.62 -9.11 12.10
C TYR A 151 -22.37 -9.52 13.38
N LEU A 152 -22.90 -8.55 14.12
CA LEU A 152 -23.65 -8.76 15.34
C LEU A 152 -25.13 -9.08 15.09
N LYS A 153 -25.59 -9.06 13.84
CA LYS A 153 -27.00 -9.21 13.46
C LYS A 153 -27.94 -8.20 14.20
N LEU A 154 -27.44 -6.99 14.39
CA LEU A 154 -28.21 -5.88 14.95
C LEU A 154 -29.03 -5.22 13.84
N ASN A 155 -30.33 -4.97 14.12
CA ASN A 155 -31.24 -4.25 13.21
C ASN A 155 -31.03 -2.73 13.28
#